data_735d1180f1a78fa005a27ce5fcf5346a
#
_entry.id   735d1180f1a78fa005a27ce5fcf5346a
#
_cell.length_a   1.000
_cell.length_b   1.000
_cell.length_c   1.000
_cell.angle_alpha   90.00
_cell.angle_beta   90.00
_cell.angle_gamma   90.00
#
_symmetry.space_group_name_H-M   'P 1'
#
loop_
_entity.id
_entity.type
_entity.pdbx_description
1 polymer ?
#
loop_
_entity_poly.entity_id
_entity_poly.type
_entity_poly.pdbx_seq_one_letter_code
_entity_poly.pdbx_strand_id
1 'polypeptide(L)'
;MAGNLRAYSFQTADGTTRTGAQIDYNGQPAGYADSPEEVITYVDAHDNQTLFDSLTLKLPTATSMSDRVRMNTLSLATTALAQTPSFWHAGADLLRSKSLDKNSFNSGDWFNSLDFTKQDNGFGRGLPPSADNQAMWVYDQPALANPALKPAAADIRAASAAADDLLRLRFSTDLFRLGSANLIEQKVSFPDGGPTATPGVIVMRVDDTVGRDIDRGLDGVLVVLNASDEATTQTVPALAGRTLMLSPVQAKGSDPVVKATTWVKASGTVTVPARTVAVLVEKQSEAHHHAADTSWWQSTSGQSAPWQAASWQSAATVCTPAGSLV
;
A
#
# COMPACT_ATOMS: atom_id res chain seq x y z
N MET A 1 5.72 -2.54 -5.95
CA MET A 1 5.40 -1.16 -5.54
C MET A 1 5.68 -0.14 -6.65
N ALA A 2 6.66 -0.35 -7.52
CA ALA A 2 6.95 0.52 -8.68
C ALA A 2 6.07 0.26 -9.92
N GLY A 3 5.15 -0.71 -9.89
CA GLY A 3 4.14 -0.92 -10.92
C GLY A 3 4.48 -1.95 -12.00
N ASN A 4 5.34 -2.93 -11.73
CA ASN A 4 5.77 -3.94 -12.70
C ASN A 4 6.22 -3.35 -14.05
N LEU A 5 6.78 -2.14 -13.99
CA LEU A 5 7.23 -1.41 -15.16
C LEU A 5 8.39 -2.14 -15.84
N ARG A 6 8.28 -2.31 -17.14
CA ARG A 6 9.27 -2.97 -18.00
C ARG A 6 10.64 -2.29 -17.95
N ALA A 7 10.66 -0.96 -17.95
CA ALA A 7 11.88 -0.16 -18.01
C ALA A 7 12.43 0.24 -16.64
N TYR A 8 11.68 0.00 -15.54
CA TYR A 8 12.13 0.36 -14.20
C TYR A 8 13.40 -0.39 -13.82
N SER A 9 14.46 0.35 -13.53
CA SER A 9 15.78 -0.20 -13.22
C SER A 9 16.02 -0.23 -11.70
N PHE A 10 16.54 -1.34 -11.21
CA PHE A 10 16.84 -1.55 -9.79
C PHE A 10 17.97 -2.54 -9.57
N GLN A 11 18.54 -2.55 -8.36
CA GLN A 11 19.56 -3.50 -7.98
C GLN A 11 18.92 -4.79 -7.45
N THR A 12 19.30 -5.92 -8.04
CA THR A 12 18.82 -7.25 -7.65
C THR A 12 19.66 -7.83 -6.49
N ALA A 13 19.20 -8.93 -5.89
CA ALA A 13 19.88 -9.56 -4.76
C ALA A 13 21.31 -10.04 -5.07
N ASP A 14 21.63 -10.30 -6.33
CA ASP A 14 22.99 -10.65 -6.78
C ASP A 14 23.90 -9.43 -6.99
N GLY A 15 23.41 -8.21 -6.74
CA GLY A 15 24.16 -6.96 -6.89
C GLY A 15 24.18 -6.42 -8.32
N THR A 16 23.53 -7.08 -9.27
CA THR A 16 23.45 -6.56 -10.65
C THR A 16 22.27 -5.58 -10.78
N THR A 17 22.45 -4.57 -11.64
CA THR A 17 21.36 -3.67 -12.01
C THR A 17 20.61 -4.25 -13.18
N ARG A 18 19.30 -4.40 -13.06
CA ARG A 18 18.40 -4.93 -14.08
C ARG A 18 17.14 -4.10 -14.21
N THR A 19 16.52 -4.15 -15.38
CA THR A 19 15.18 -3.62 -15.59
C THR A 19 14.13 -4.67 -15.25
N GLY A 20 12.88 -4.24 -15.02
CA GLY A 20 11.77 -5.15 -14.79
C GLY A 20 11.60 -6.21 -15.87
N ALA A 21 11.83 -5.84 -17.15
CA ALA A 21 11.78 -6.77 -18.29
C ALA A 21 12.89 -7.84 -18.28
N GLN A 22 13.98 -7.59 -17.59
CA GLN A 22 15.12 -8.53 -17.46
C GLN A 22 14.97 -9.52 -16.30
N ILE A 23 13.93 -9.39 -15.50
CA ILE A 23 13.65 -10.33 -14.42
C ILE A 23 12.76 -11.44 -14.97
N ASP A 24 13.23 -12.68 -14.84
CA ASP A 24 12.45 -13.85 -15.24
C ASP A 24 11.41 -14.21 -14.21
N TYR A 25 10.18 -14.41 -14.66
CA TYR A 25 9.09 -14.98 -13.90
C TYR A 25 8.43 -16.11 -14.70
N ASN A 26 8.82 -17.34 -14.40
CA ASN A 26 8.33 -18.54 -15.11
C ASN A 26 8.46 -18.47 -16.64
N GLY A 27 9.59 -17.99 -17.12
CA GLY A 27 9.88 -17.86 -18.55
C GLY A 27 9.26 -16.62 -19.22
N GLN A 28 8.71 -15.70 -18.44
CA GLN A 28 8.17 -14.42 -18.91
C GLN A 28 8.82 -13.25 -18.16
N PRO A 29 8.87 -12.04 -18.73
CA PRO A 29 9.32 -10.86 -18.00
C PRO A 29 8.42 -10.56 -16.80
N ALA A 30 9.00 -10.39 -15.59
CA ALA A 30 8.25 -9.95 -14.42
C ALA A 30 7.76 -8.51 -14.57
N GLY A 31 8.59 -7.62 -15.16
CA GLY A 31 8.17 -6.28 -15.55
C GLY A 31 7.67 -6.29 -17.00
N TYR A 32 6.38 -6.07 -17.18
CA TYR A 32 5.71 -6.14 -18.49
C TYR A 32 4.93 -4.88 -18.85
N ALA A 33 4.67 -4.01 -17.86
CA ALA A 33 3.85 -2.83 -18.04
C ALA A 33 4.63 -1.66 -18.64
N ASP A 34 4.01 -0.91 -19.54
CA ASP A 34 4.53 0.36 -20.05
C ASP A 34 4.07 1.55 -19.19
N SER A 35 3.02 1.35 -18.38
CA SER A 35 2.36 2.37 -17.57
C SER A 35 1.85 1.76 -16.27
N PRO A 36 1.83 2.50 -15.14
CA PRO A 36 1.44 1.95 -13.84
C PRO A 36 -0.02 1.52 -13.77
N GLU A 37 -0.92 2.10 -14.57
CA GLU A 37 -2.34 1.75 -14.63
C GLU A 37 -2.63 0.44 -15.36
N GLU A 38 -1.66 -0.15 -16.04
CA GLU A 38 -1.81 -1.47 -16.67
C GLU A 38 -1.74 -2.62 -15.66
N VAL A 39 -1.41 -2.33 -14.40
CA VAL A 39 -1.27 -3.31 -13.33
C VAL A 39 -2.20 -2.96 -12.18
N ILE A 40 -3.02 -3.92 -11.75
CA ILE A 40 -3.81 -3.83 -10.52
C ILE A 40 -3.10 -4.62 -9.43
N THR A 41 -2.65 -3.93 -8.38
CA THR A 41 -1.93 -4.55 -7.26
C THR A 41 -2.92 -4.98 -6.18
N TYR A 42 -2.85 -6.25 -5.78
CA TYR A 42 -3.68 -6.82 -4.72
C TYR A 42 -2.91 -7.89 -3.93
N VAL A 43 -3.35 -8.19 -2.73
CA VAL A 43 -2.78 -9.24 -1.85
C VAL A 43 -3.73 -10.41 -1.66
N ASP A 44 -5.02 -10.23 -1.92
CA ASP A 44 -6.03 -11.28 -1.96
C ASP A 44 -7.16 -10.90 -2.93
N ALA A 45 -7.92 -11.89 -3.34
CA ALA A 45 -9.07 -11.73 -4.23
C ALA A 45 -10.19 -12.69 -3.82
N HIS A 46 -11.25 -12.78 -4.62
CA HIS A 46 -12.34 -13.73 -4.39
C HIS A 46 -11.92 -15.20 -4.55
N ASP A 47 -10.86 -15.48 -5.31
CA ASP A 47 -10.23 -16.78 -5.42
C ASP A 47 -9.22 -17.02 -4.31
N ASN A 48 -8.97 -18.26 -3.98
CA ASN A 48 -8.08 -18.71 -2.91
C ASN A 48 -8.54 -18.22 -1.53
N GLN A 49 -7.70 -18.36 -0.52
CA GLN A 49 -7.98 -17.88 0.83
C GLN A 49 -8.02 -16.36 0.88
N THR A 50 -8.86 -15.82 1.79
CA THR A 50 -8.77 -14.40 2.14
C THR A 50 -7.41 -14.05 2.70
N LEU A 51 -7.06 -12.77 2.76
CA LEU A 51 -5.81 -12.32 3.38
C LEU A 51 -5.67 -12.83 4.81
N PHE A 52 -6.74 -12.70 5.64
CA PHE A 52 -6.73 -13.20 7.01
C PHE A 52 -6.51 -14.71 7.08
N ASP A 53 -7.20 -15.49 6.25
CA ASP A 53 -7.07 -16.95 6.21
C ASP A 53 -5.67 -17.37 5.75
N SER A 54 -5.09 -16.71 4.74
CA SER A 54 -3.72 -16.94 4.32
C SER A 54 -2.70 -16.66 5.42
N LEU A 55 -2.86 -15.56 6.13
CA LEU A 55 -1.99 -15.19 7.25
C LEU A 55 -2.15 -16.19 8.42
N THR A 56 -3.38 -16.67 8.65
CA THR A 56 -3.63 -17.71 9.67
C THR A 56 -2.83 -18.97 9.40
N LEU A 57 -2.77 -19.41 8.14
CA LEU A 57 -2.05 -20.61 7.75
C LEU A 57 -0.52 -20.42 7.68
N LYS A 58 -0.05 -19.20 7.36
CA LYS A 58 1.38 -18.93 7.08
C LYS A 58 2.15 -18.41 8.29
N LEU A 59 1.52 -17.65 9.19
CA LEU A 59 2.17 -17.18 10.38
C LEU A 59 2.32 -18.29 11.42
N PRO A 60 3.37 -18.27 12.27
CA PRO A 60 3.48 -19.19 13.39
C PRO A 60 2.19 -19.18 14.24
N THR A 61 1.74 -20.33 14.68
CA THR A 61 0.49 -20.46 15.45
C THR A 61 0.50 -19.62 16.72
N ALA A 62 1.66 -19.45 17.34
CA ALA A 62 1.85 -18.65 18.56
C ALA A 62 1.81 -17.15 18.32
N THR A 63 1.75 -16.68 17.06
CA THR A 63 1.65 -15.25 16.75
C THR A 63 0.38 -14.66 17.36
N SER A 64 0.51 -13.61 18.16
CA SER A 64 -0.62 -12.94 18.83
C SER A 64 -1.62 -12.37 17.82
N MET A 65 -2.88 -12.21 18.23
CA MET A 65 -3.90 -11.60 17.35
C MET A 65 -3.54 -10.15 17.02
N SER A 66 -2.99 -9.40 17.95
CA SER A 66 -2.54 -8.02 17.67
C SER A 66 -1.45 -7.99 16.58
N ASP A 67 -0.52 -8.94 16.58
CA ASP A 67 0.49 -9.05 15.54
C ASP A 67 -0.10 -9.53 14.20
N ARG A 68 -1.10 -10.40 14.21
CA ARG A 68 -1.84 -10.80 13.01
C ARG A 68 -2.58 -9.62 12.37
N VAL A 69 -3.19 -8.75 13.18
CA VAL A 69 -3.78 -7.49 12.72
C VAL A 69 -2.72 -6.60 12.07
N ARG A 70 -1.53 -6.50 12.68
CA ARG A 70 -0.42 -5.73 12.12
C ARG A 70 0.05 -6.28 10.79
N MET A 71 0.18 -7.60 10.65
CA MET A 71 0.56 -8.26 9.40
C MET A 71 -0.50 -8.09 8.32
N ASN A 72 -1.78 -8.10 8.67
CA ASN A 72 -2.86 -7.78 7.74
C ASN A 72 -2.73 -6.34 7.20
N THR A 73 -2.52 -5.38 8.10
CA THR A 73 -2.31 -3.97 7.74
C THR A 73 -1.06 -3.80 6.87
N LEU A 74 0.05 -4.44 7.24
CA LEU A 74 1.31 -4.39 6.48
C LEU A 74 1.13 -4.95 5.06
N SER A 75 0.37 -6.05 4.92
CA SER A 75 0.06 -6.64 3.62
C SER A 75 -0.76 -5.68 2.75
N LEU A 76 -1.80 -5.05 3.30
CA LEU A 76 -2.58 -4.03 2.58
C LEU A 76 -1.73 -2.80 2.21
N ALA A 77 -0.77 -2.43 3.07
CA ALA A 77 0.12 -1.30 2.82
C ALA A 77 0.99 -1.49 1.57
N THR A 78 1.37 -2.72 1.22
CA THR A 78 2.15 -3.01 0.00
C THR A 78 1.41 -2.61 -1.27
N THR A 79 0.08 -2.61 -1.24
CA THR A 79 -0.77 -2.17 -2.35
C THR A 79 -1.19 -0.71 -2.21
N ALA A 80 -1.59 -0.29 -1.01
CA ALA A 80 -2.03 1.08 -0.75
C ALA A 80 -0.95 2.13 -1.04
N LEU A 81 0.32 1.80 -0.84
CA LEU A 81 1.46 2.69 -1.03
C LEU A 81 2.24 2.39 -2.32
N ALA A 82 1.70 1.52 -3.18
CA ALA A 82 2.23 1.27 -4.52
C ALA A 82 1.78 2.35 -5.52
N GLN A 83 2.53 2.48 -6.61
CA GLN A 83 2.26 3.45 -7.69
C GLN A 83 1.13 3.04 -8.64
N THR A 84 0.58 1.84 -8.45
CA THR A 84 -0.50 1.26 -9.26
C THR A 84 -1.88 1.53 -8.67
N PRO A 85 -2.97 1.31 -9.41
CA PRO A 85 -4.28 1.06 -8.81
C PRO A 85 -4.17 -0.01 -7.73
N SER A 86 -4.73 0.27 -6.55
CA SER A 86 -4.74 -0.64 -5.41
C SER A 86 -6.11 -1.29 -5.30
N PHE A 87 -6.14 -2.61 -5.33
CA PHE A 87 -7.36 -3.39 -5.22
C PHE A 87 -7.40 -4.11 -3.87
N TRP A 88 -8.50 -3.93 -3.14
CA TRP A 88 -8.75 -4.63 -1.88
C TRP A 88 -9.99 -5.50 -2.00
N HIS A 89 -9.83 -6.77 -1.74
CA HIS A 89 -10.95 -7.68 -1.63
C HIS A 89 -11.90 -7.22 -0.50
N ALA A 90 -13.20 -7.19 -0.77
CA ALA A 90 -14.17 -6.72 0.21
C ALA A 90 -14.05 -7.46 1.54
N GLY A 91 -13.80 -6.74 2.62
CA GLY A 91 -13.60 -7.27 3.96
C GLY A 91 -12.15 -7.54 4.35
N ALA A 92 -11.17 -7.35 3.46
CA ALA A 92 -9.76 -7.46 3.84
C ALA A 92 -9.38 -6.49 4.98
N ASP A 93 -9.99 -5.33 5.02
CA ASP A 93 -9.91 -4.33 6.09
C ASP A 93 -10.61 -4.77 7.40
N LEU A 94 -11.49 -5.76 7.32
CA LEU A 94 -12.28 -6.30 8.45
C LEU A 94 -11.76 -7.67 8.92
N LEU A 95 -10.57 -8.07 8.54
CA LEU A 95 -10.01 -9.41 8.81
C LEU A 95 -10.91 -10.55 8.28
N ARG A 96 -11.61 -10.32 7.17
CA ARG A 96 -12.58 -11.29 6.64
C ARG A 96 -11.98 -12.67 6.52
N SER A 97 -12.67 -13.65 7.10
CA SER A 97 -12.41 -15.08 6.95
C SER A 97 -13.55 -15.75 6.21
N LYS A 98 -13.23 -16.71 5.37
CA LYS A 98 -14.17 -17.67 4.80
C LYS A 98 -14.00 -19.05 5.44
N SER A 99 -13.61 -19.08 6.72
CA SER A 99 -13.34 -20.32 7.46
C SER A 99 -12.31 -21.22 6.74
N LEU A 100 -11.26 -20.59 6.20
CA LEU A 100 -10.17 -21.21 5.42
C LEU A 100 -10.58 -21.78 4.05
N ASP A 101 -11.78 -21.47 3.56
CA ASP A 101 -12.24 -21.90 2.25
C ASP A 101 -11.42 -21.24 1.14
N LYS A 102 -10.74 -22.05 0.34
CA LYS A 102 -9.92 -21.55 -0.78
C LYS A 102 -10.69 -21.37 -2.09
N ASN A 103 -11.92 -21.88 -2.17
CA ASN A 103 -12.73 -21.83 -3.39
C ASN A 103 -14.22 -21.70 -3.03
N SER A 104 -14.62 -20.54 -2.57
CA SER A 104 -15.91 -20.31 -1.92
C SER A 104 -17.06 -19.94 -2.86
N PHE A 105 -16.85 -19.94 -4.19
CA PHE A 105 -17.86 -19.50 -5.15
C PHE A 105 -19.21 -20.22 -5.03
N ASN A 106 -19.20 -21.48 -4.58
CA ASN A 106 -20.38 -22.32 -4.41
C ASN A 106 -20.57 -22.81 -2.96
N SER A 107 -19.97 -22.13 -1.98
CA SER A 107 -20.03 -22.52 -0.56
C SER A 107 -21.19 -21.90 0.21
N GLY A 108 -21.98 -21.06 -0.44
CA GLY A 108 -23.14 -20.37 0.14
C GLY A 108 -22.79 -19.22 1.07
N ASP A 109 -23.85 -18.60 1.59
CA ASP A 109 -23.74 -17.39 2.39
C ASP A 109 -23.06 -17.61 3.74
N TRP A 110 -23.16 -18.83 4.29
CA TRP A 110 -22.52 -19.15 5.56
C TRP A 110 -21.01 -18.90 5.55
N PHE A 111 -20.32 -19.24 4.46
CA PHE A 111 -18.88 -19.01 4.32
C PHE A 111 -18.56 -17.64 3.71
N ASN A 112 -19.47 -17.05 2.93
CA ASN A 112 -19.20 -15.85 2.14
C ASN A 112 -19.70 -14.53 2.74
N SER A 113 -20.54 -14.58 3.79
CA SER A 113 -21.13 -13.36 4.37
C SER A 113 -20.07 -12.43 4.97
N LEU A 114 -20.32 -11.14 4.83
CA LEU A 114 -19.55 -10.06 5.42
C LEU A 114 -20.32 -9.45 6.58
N ASP A 115 -19.65 -9.21 7.71
CA ASP A 115 -20.22 -8.49 8.84
C ASP A 115 -19.65 -7.08 8.94
N PHE A 116 -20.36 -6.11 8.37
CA PHE A 116 -20.00 -4.69 8.45
C PHE A 116 -20.19 -4.09 9.85
N THR A 117 -20.85 -4.81 10.78
CA THR A 117 -20.96 -4.39 12.19
C THR A 117 -19.66 -4.60 12.98
N LYS A 118 -18.68 -5.29 12.38
CA LYS A 118 -17.37 -5.57 12.97
C LYS A 118 -17.43 -6.41 14.25
N GLN A 119 -18.41 -7.30 14.36
CA GLN A 119 -18.57 -8.19 15.50
C GLN A 119 -18.00 -9.58 15.25
N ASP A 120 -18.07 -10.07 14.00
CA ASP A 120 -17.60 -11.39 13.60
C ASP A 120 -16.87 -11.33 12.24
N ASN A 121 -15.71 -11.98 12.15
CA ASN A 121 -14.95 -12.01 10.90
C ASN A 121 -15.22 -13.23 10.01
N GLY A 122 -16.04 -14.20 10.47
CA GLY A 122 -16.33 -15.43 9.76
C GLY A 122 -15.41 -16.62 10.07
N PHE A 123 -14.34 -16.42 10.84
CA PHE A 123 -13.47 -17.54 11.23
C PHE A 123 -14.16 -18.52 12.19
N GLY A 124 -13.94 -19.82 12.00
CA GLY A 124 -14.48 -20.85 12.89
C GLY A 124 -15.93 -21.25 12.57
N ARG A 125 -16.41 -21.03 11.35
CA ARG A 125 -17.74 -21.44 10.89
C ARG A 125 -17.84 -22.92 10.49
N GLY A 126 -16.82 -23.70 10.76
CA GLY A 126 -16.71 -25.11 10.40
C GLY A 126 -15.71 -25.34 9.27
N LEU A 127 -15.44 -26.62 8.98
CA LEU A 127 -14.59 -27.00 7.86
C LEU A 127 -15.23 -26.57 6.54
N PRO A 128 -14.44 -26.02 5.61
CA PRO A 128 -14.95 -25.65 4.29
C PRO A 128 -15.35 -26.90 3.48
N PRO A 129 -16.20 -26.74 2.44
CA PRO A 129 -16.70 -27.86 1.64
C PRO A 129 -15.57 -28.74 1.10
N SER A 130 -15.77 -30.07 1.17
CA SER A 130 -14.75 -31.08 0.83
C SER A 130 -14.30 -31.05 -0.63
N ALA A 131 -15.19 -30.68 -1.55
CA ALA A 131 -14.93 -30.73 -2.98
C ALA A 131 -13.60 -30.08 -3.38
N ASP A 132 -13.30 -28.91 -2.81
CA ASP A 132 -12.08 -28.16 -3.11
C ASP A 132 -11.10 -28.06 -1.93
N ASN A 133 -11.53 -28.40 -0.70
CA ASN A 133 -10.77 -28.11 0.51
C ASN A 133 -10.29 -29.36 1.26
N GLN A 134 -10.77 -30.56 0.92
CA GLN A 134 -10.50 -31.78 1.72
C GLN A 134 -9.00 -32.02 1.94
N ALA A 135 -8.17 -31.77 0.95
CA ALA A 135 -6.72 -31.91 1.06
C ALA A 135 -6.08 -31.00 2.12
N MET A 136 -6.73 -29.87 2.42
CA MET A 136 -6.26 -28.89 3.41
C MET A 136 -6.83 -29.14 4.81
N TRP A 137 -7.82 -29.99 4.97
CA TRP A 137 -8.48 -30.19 6.26
C TRP A 137 -7.53 -30.60 7.39
N VAL A 138 -6.44 -31.29 7.06
CA VAL A 138 -5.39 -31.66 8.03
C VAL A 138 -4.76 -30.43 8.71
N TYR A 139 -4.73 -29.29 8.00
CA TYR A 139 -4.24 -28.01 8.52
C TYR A 139 -5.40 -27.14 9.02
N ASP A 140 -6.53 -27.19 8.34
CA ASP A 140 -7.70 -26.34 8.64
C ASP A 140 -8.35 -26.74 9.97
N GLN A 141 -8.52 -28.01 10.24
CA GLN A 141 -9.22 -28.51 11.43
C GLN A 141 -8.55 -28.03 12.73
N PRO A 142 -7.25 -28.21 12.95
CA PRO A 142 -6.61 -27.73 14.18
C PRO A 142 -6.59 -26.20 14.26
N ALA A 143 -6.49 -25.48 13.14
CA ALA A 143 -6.54 -24.03 13.11
C ALA A 143 -7.93 -23.51 13.50
N LEU A 144 -8.99 -24.06 12.91
CA LEU A 144 -10.38 -23.66 13.20
C LEU A 144 -10.83 -24.01 14.62
N ALA A 145 -10.22 -25.05 15.22
CA ALA A 145 -10.48 -25.44 16.61
C ALA A 145 -9.72 -24.57 17.63
N ASN A 146 -8.77 -23.77 17.19
CA ASN A 146 -7.95 -22.96 18.09
C ASN A 146 -8.60 -21.58 18.35
N PRO A 147 -9.14 -21.32 19.57
CA PRO A 147 -9.83 -20.07 19.88
C PRO A 147 -8.89 -18.84 19.83
N ALA A 148 -7.57 -19.03 19.97
CA ALA A 148 -6.60 -17.95 19.88
C ALA A 148 -6.48 -17.38 18.46
N LEU A 149 -6.95 -18.08 17.43
CA LEU A 149 -6.94 -17.64 16.03
C LEU A 149 -8.24 -16.92 15.61
N LYS A 150 -9.23 -16.86 16.49
CA LYS A 150 -10.47 -16.11 16.27
C LYS A 150 -10.30 -14.67 16.77
N PRO A 151 -10.38 -13.64 15.91
CA PRO A 151 -10.28 -12.27 16.36
C PRO A 151 -11.52 -11.85 17.15
N ALA A 152 -11.32 -11.02 18.16
CA ALA A 152 -12.39 -10.33 18.86
C ALA A 152 -12.87 -9.11 18.04
N ALA A 153 -14.06 -8.58 18.38
CA ALA A 153 -14.57 -7.36 17.76
C ALA A 153 -13.60 -6.16 17.88
N ALA A 154 -12.84 -6.09 18.98
CA ALA A 154 -11.82 -5.06 19.14
C ALA A 154 -10.68 -5.18 18.12
N ASP A 155 -10.26 -6.40 17.78
CA ASP A 155 -9.23 -6.66 16.77
C ASP A 155 -9.71 -6.25 15.37
N ILE A 156 -10.97 -6.57 15.04
CA ILE A 156 -11.59 -6.19 13.77
C ILE A 156 -11.68 -4.66 13.65
N ARG A 157 -12.08 -3.98 14.71
CA ARG A 157 -12.11 -2.50 14.73
C ARG A 157 -10.72 -1.90 14.58
N ALA A 158 -9.71 -2.47 15.24
CA ALA A 158 -8.33 -2.02 15.10
C ALA A 158 -7.81 -2.19 13.67
N ALA A 159 -8.10 -3.32 13.03
CA ALA A 159 -7.74 -3.56 11.63
C ALA A 159 -8.42 -2.56 10.69
N SER A 160 -9.71 -2.31 10.89
CA SER A 160 -10.48 -1.34 10.10
C SER A 160 -9.94 0.09 10.25
N ALA A 161 -9.62 0.51 11.47
CA ALA A 161 -9.05 1.84 11.72
C ALA A 161 -7.66 1.99 11.08
N ALA A 162 -6.83 0.95 11.14
CA ALA A 162 -5.52 0.94 10.48
C ALA A 162 -5.65 0.99 8.94
N ALA A 163 -6.63 0.31 8.38
CA ALA A 163 -6.92 0.36 6.95
C ALA A 163 -7.39 1.76 6.51
N ASP A 164 -8.22 2.43 7.31
CA ASP A 164 -8.62 3.81 7.08
C ASP A 164 -7.40 4.76 7.07
N ASP A 165 -6.44 4.54 7.96
CA ASP A 165 -5.19 5.31 7.99
C ASP A 165 -4.35 5.07 6.73
N LEU A 166 -4.30 3.85 6.19
CA LEU A 166 -3.62 3.56 4.91
C LEU A 166 -4.27 4.31 3.74
N LEU A 167 -5.60 4.39 3.70
CA LEU A 167 -6.31 5.16 2.68
C LEU A 167 -6.02 6.65 2.82
N ARG A 168 -6.01 7.18 4.04
CA ARG A 168 -5.62 8.58 4.30
C ARG A 168 -4.17 8.85 3.87
N LEU A 169 -3.24 7.92 4.12
CA LEU A 169 -1.85 8.03 3.64
C LEU A 169 -1.80 8.11 2.13
N ARG A 170 -2.45 7.17 1.43
CA ARG A 170 -2.46 7.12 -0.04
C ARG A 170 -2.96 8.44 -0.66
N PHE A 171 -3.98 9.05 -0.05
CA PHE A 171 -4.60 10.27 -0.55
C PHE A 171 -4.04 11.56 0.07
N SER A 172 -3.10 11.46 1.01
CA SER A 172 -2.48 12.64 1.63
C SER A 172 -1.51 13.38 0.71
N THR A 173 -1.02 12.71 -0.34
CA THR A 173 -0.09 13.25 -1.32
C THR A 173 -0.23 12.54 -2.67
N ASP A 174 0.05 13.22 -3.76
CA ASP A 174 0.09 12.62 -5.10
C ASP A 174 1.36 11.78 -5.34
N LEU A 175 2.34 11.83 -4.44
CA LEU A 175 3.59 11.05 -4.54
C LEU A 175 3.36 9.53 -4.52
N PHE A 176 2.22 9.05 -4.02
CA PHE A 176 1.82 7.63 -4.12
C PHE A 176 1.07 7.31 -5.41
N ARG A 177 0.81 8.30 -6.27
CA ARG A 177 -0.01 8.17 -7.48
C ARG A 177 0.56 9.01 -8.61
N LEU A 178 1.84 8.78 -8.95
CA LEU A 178 2.57 9.57 -9.95
C LEU A 178 1.95 9.44 -11.36
N GLY A 179 1.25 8.34 -11.66
CA GLY A 179 0.45 8.16 -12.87
C GLY A 179 1.25 8.08 -14.19
N SER A 180 2.58 7.98 -14.11
CA SER A 180 3.46 7.94 -15.29
C SER A 180 4.68 7.09 -15.02
N ALA A 181 5.02 6.19 -15.93
CA ALA A 181 6.23 5.38 -15.86
C ALA A 181 7.49 6.28 -15.74
N ASN A 182 7.57 7.33 -16.52
CA ASN A 182 8.69 8.27 -16.49
C ASN A 182 8.87 8.93 -15.11
N LEU A 183 7.77 9.38 -14.48
CA LEU A 183 7.84 9.97 -13.15
C LEU A 183 8.24 8.93 -12.09
N ILE A 184 7.76 7.70 -12.22
CA ILE A 184 8.13 6.61 -11.30
C ILE A 184 9.61 6.30 -11.44
N GLU A 185 10.11 6.15 -12.67
CA GLU A 185 11.53 5.88 -12.94
C GLU A 185 12.46 6.99 -12.45
N GLN A 186 12.00 8.25 -12.49
CA GLN A 186 12.77 9.39 -12.00
C GLN A 186 12.76 9.53 -10.48
N LYS A 187 11.61 9.28 -9.84
CA LYS A 187 11.36 9.68 -8.45
C LYS A 187 11.35 8.53 -7.45
N VAL A 188 11.01 7.32 -7.88
CA VAL A 188 10.90 6.16 -6.97
C VAL A 188 12.18 5.36 -6.95
N SER A 189 12.69 5.08 -5.77
CA SER A 189 13.87 4.23 -5.56
C SER A 189 13.69 3.32 -4.34
N PHE A 190 14.50 2.26 -4.29
CA PHE A 190 14.57 1.31 -3.18
C PHE A 190 16.00 1.31 -2.64
N PRO A 191 16.31 2.22 -1.69
CA PRO A 191 17.68 2.42 -1.21
C PRO A 191 18.30 1.22 -0.49
N ASP A 192 17.48 0.31 0.03
CA ASP A 192 17.89 -0.94 0.68
C ASP A 192 18.02 -2.12 -0.28
N GLY A 193 17.80 -1.90 -1.58
CA GLY A 193 17.88 -2.95 -2.60
C GLY A 193 19.29 -3.53 -2.76
N GLY A 194 19.36 -4.75 -3.28
CA GLY A 194 20.62 -5.41 -3.57
C GLY A 194 21.01 -6.50 -2.57
N PRO A 195 22.29 -6.94 -2.58
CA PRO A 195 22.75 -8.11 -1.81
C PRO A 195 22.77 -7.89 -0.29
N THR A 196 22.72 -6.64 0.15
CA THR A 196 22.72 -6.27 1.58
C THR A 196 21.34 -5.93 2.12
N ALA A 197 20.28 -6.13 1.31
CA ALA A 197 18.91 -5.91 1.73
C ALA A 197 18.56 -6.71 2.99
N THR A 198 17.93 -6.08 3.96
CA THR A 198 17.48 -6.76 5.18
C THR A 198 16.26 -7.62 4.86
N PRO A 199 16.28 -8.95 5.10
CA PRO A 199 15.14 -9.81 4.87
C PRO A 199 13.88 -9.31 5.59
N GLY A 200 12.75 -9.31 4.89
CA GLY A 200 11.46 -8.86 5.45
C GLY A 200 11.32 -7.34 5.57
N VAL A 201 12.26 -6.55 5.06
CA VAL A 201 12.21 -5.08 5.08
C VAL A 201 12.21 -4.56 3.64
N ILE A 202 11.37 -3.56 3.39
CA ILE A 202 11.38 -2.78 2.13
C ILE A 202 11.47 -1.31 2.50
N VAL A 203 12.42 -0.61 1.91
CA VAL A 203 12.57 0.85 2.00
C VAL A 203 12.30 1.45 0.62
N MET A 204 11.27 2.30 0.52
CA MET A 204 10.93 3.00 -0.72
C MET A 204 11.05 4.50 -0.50
N ARG A 205 11.80 5.18 -1.33
CA ARG A 205 11.86 6.64 -1.40
C ARG A 205 11.11 7.13 -2.63
N VAL A 206 10.24 8.13 -2.46
CA VAL A 206 9.77 8.95 -3.57
C VAL A 206 10.36 10.34 -3.36
N ASP A 207 11.23 10.76 -4.28
CA ASP A 207 11.99 12.01 -4.21
C ASP A 207 11.37 13.04 -5.14
N ASP A 208 10.72 14.06 -4.57
CA ASP A 208 10.07 15.12 -5.34
C ASP A 208 10.99 16.30 -5.65
N THR A 209 12.23 16.24 -5.18
CA THR A 209 13.25 17.28 -5.52
C THR A 209 13.81 17.12 -6.94
N VAL A 210 13.53 16.01 -7.61
CA VAL A 210 14.01 15.73 -8.97
C VAL A 210 12.90 15.90 -10.00
N GLY A 211 13.21 16.59 -11.09
CA GLY A 211 12.27 16.84 -12.17
C GLY A 211 11.11 17.76 -11.77
N ARG A 212 9.92 17.48 -12.29
CA ARG A 212 8.72 18.27 -12.01
C ARG A 212 8.30 18.11 -10.54
N ASP A 213 8.05 19.20 -9.86
CA ASP A 213 7.43 19.26 -8.54
C ASP A 213 5.97 18.75 -8.62
N ILE A 214 5.65 17.68 -7.90
CA ILE A 214 4.34 17.04 -7.88
C ILE A 214 3.53 17.46 -6.65
N ASP A 215 4.17 17.55 -5.49
CA ASP A 215 3.55 17.96 -4.23
C ASP A 215 4.26 19.16 -3.63
N ARG A 216 3.70 20.35 -3.82
CA ARG A 216 4.27 21.61 -3.35
C ARG A 216 4.43 21.72 -1.82
N GLY A 217 3.98 20.75 -1.07
CA GLY A 217 4.15 20.71 0.39
C GLY A 217 5.27 19.77 0.84
N LEU A 218 5.77 18.91 -0.06
CA LEU A 218 6.72 17.86 0.27
C LEU A 218 7.89 17.80 -0.71
N ASP A 219 9.10 17.67 -0.19
CA ASP A 219 10.29 17.29 -0.98
C ASP A 219 10.36 15.76 -1.18
N GLY A 220 9.51 14.99 -0.52
CA GLY A 220 9.36 13.57 -0.75
C GLY A 220 8.84 12.78 0.45
N VAL A 221 8.74 11.47 0.25
CA VAL A 221 8.33 10.52 1.28
C VAL A 221 9.33 9.36 1.37
N LEU A 222 9.49 8.81 2.56
CA LEU A 222 10.23 7.57 2.83
C LEU A 222 9.27 6.57 3.46
N VAL A 223 9.07 5.44 2.80
CA VAL A 223 8.22 4.34 3.28
C VAL A 223 9.12 3.20 3.72
N VAL A 224 8.92 2.72 4.94
CA VAL A 224 9.59 1.52 5.45
C VAL A 224 8.54 0.50 5.86
N LEU A 225 8.57 -0.66 5.20
CA LEU A 225 7.76 -1.81 5.56
C LEU A 225 8.65 -2.80 6.29
N ASN A 226 8.39 -3.04 7.56
CA ASN A 226 9.11 -4.00 8.39
C ASN A 226 8.19 -5.17 8.74
N ALA A 227 8.37 -6.31 8.06
CA ALA A 227 7.60 -7.53 8.29
C ALA A 227 8.23 -8.43 9.38
N SER A 228 9.42 -8.09 9.89
CA SER A 228 10.06 -8.87 10.95
C SER A 228 9.37 -8.67 12.31
N ASP A 229 9.62 -9.57 13.23
CA ASP A 229 9.11 -9.53 14.60
C ASP A 229 9.97 -8.68 15.56
N GLU A 230 10.97 -8.00 15.00
CA GLU A 230 11.84 -7.05 15.73
C GLU A 230 11.85 -5.69 15.06
N ALA A 231 12.25 -4.65 15.79
CA ALA A 231 12.49 -3.34 15.20
C ALA A 231 13.64 -3.41 14.19
N THR A 232 13.51 -2.67 13.09
CA THR A 232 14.58 -2.54 12.09
C THR A 232 15.17 -1.14 12.10
N THR A 233 16.47 -1.05 11.89
CA THR A 233 17.18 0.21 11.69
C THR A 233 17.78 0.21 10.28
N GLN A 234 17.37 1.19 9.47
CA GLN A 234 17.81 1.33 8.09
C GLN A 234 18.49 2.67 7.89
N THR A 235 19.65 2.68 7.25
CA THR A 235 20.36 3.90 6.92
C THR A 235 20.23 4.19 5.43
N VAL A 236 19.80 5.42 5.10
CA VAL A 236 19.70 5.94 3.74
C VAL A 236 20.67 7.11 3.63
N PRO A 237 21.93 6.87 3.23
CA PRO A 237 22.99 7.89 3.25
C PRO A 237 22.65 9.14 2.45
N ALA A 238 21.91 8.97 1.33
CA ALA A 238 21.47 10.09 0.49
C ALA A 238 20.51 11.06 1.21
N LEU A 239 19.91 10.65 2.34
CA LEU A 239 19.02 11.47 3.16
C LEU A 239 19.73 12.04 4.42
N ALA A 240 21.02 11.79 4.59
CA ALA A 240 21.78 12.39 5.68
C ALA A 240 21.74 13.93 5.59
N GLY A 241 21.49 14.57 6.74
CA GLY A 241 21.29 16.01 6.81
C GLY A 241 19.87 16.49 6.50
N ARG A 242 18.99 15.64 5.98
CA ARG A 242 17.59 15.98 5.64
C ARG A 242 16.66 15.79 6.86
N THR A 243 15.63 16.60 6.96
CA THR A 243 14.67 16.55 8.08
C THR A 243 13.42 15.82 7.67
N LEU A 244 13.29 14.57 8.09
CA LEU A 244 12.08 13.77 7.90
C LEU A 244 11.34 13.65 9.24
N MET A 245 10.03 13.51 9.17
CA MET A 245 9.17 13.26 10.33
C MET A 245 8.10 12.22 9.98
N LEU A 246 7.61 11.51 10.99
CA LEU A 246 6.47 10.60 10.78
C LEU A 246 5.31 11.39 10.16
N SER A 247 4.67 10.80 9.13
CA SER A 247 3.52 11.42 8.47
C SER A 247 2.49 11.90 9.48
N PRO A 248 1.94 13.12 9.34
CA PRO A 248 0.87 13.61 10.20
C PRO A 248 -0.33 12.66 10.29
N VAL A 249 -0.61 11.88 9.25
CA VAL A 249 -1.65 10.85 9.25
C VAL A 249 -1.36 9.79 10.29
N GLN A 250 -0.14 9.25 10.32
CA GLN A 250 0.24 8.22 11.29
C GLN A 250 0.50 8.81 12.68
N ALA A 251 1.06 10.01 12.78
CA ALA A 251 1.29 10.67 14.07
C ALA A 251 -0.03 10.91 14.84
N LYS A 252 -1.13 11.16 14.12
CA LYS A 252 -2.49 11.34 14.67
C LYS A 252 -3.37 10.10 14.52
N GLY A 253 -2.87 9.07 13.85
CA GLY A 253 -3.61 7.89 13.48
C GLY A 253 -3.87 6.92 14.63
N SER A 254 -4.51 5.81 14.28
CA SER A 254 -5.01 4.80 15.21
C SER A 254 -3.94 3.87 15.77
N ASP A 255 -2.80 3.71 15.08
CA ASP A 255 -1.74 2.79 15.49
C ASP A 255 -0.78 3.45 16.49
N PRO A 256 -0.75 3.03 17.76
CA PRO A 256 0.19 3.59 18.74
C PRO A 256 1.64 3.14 18.50
N VAL A 257 1.84 1.97 17.87
CA VAL A 257 3.18 1.37 17.71
C VAL A 257 4.01 2.14 16.70
N VAL A 258 3.43 2.54 15.57
CA VAL A 258 4.16 3.30 14.52
C VAL A 258 4.69 4.62 15.04
N LYS A 259 4.08 5.19 16.07
CA LYS A 259 4.50 6.47 16.69
C LYS A 259 5.86 6.39 17.38
N ALA A 260 6.38 5.18 17.63
CA ALA A 260 7.73 4.95 18.13
C ALA A 260 8.81 4.98 17.02
N THR A 261 8.43 5.20 15.76
CA THR A 261 9.37 5.39 14.67
C THR A 261 10.25 6.61 14.93
N THR A 262 11.56 6.47 14.71
CA THR A 262 12.53 7.55 14.94
C THR A 262 13.31 7.85 13.65
N TRP A 263 13.77 9.09 13.53
CA TRP A 263 14.64 9.56 12.46
C TRP A 263 15.87 10.26 13.02
N VAL A 264 17.05 9.82 12.60
CA VAL A 264 18.33 10.47 12.95
C VAL A 264 18.83 11.23 11.73
N LYS A 265 18.61 12.55 11.73
CA LYS A 265 18.96 13.45 10.62
C LYS A 265 20.43 13.37 10.22
N ALA A 266 21.34 13.34 11.20
CA ALA A 266 22.78 13.40 10.92
C ALA A 266 23.27 12.23 10.03
N SER A 267 22.71 11.04 10.23
CA SER A 267 23.10 9.82 9.50
C SER A 267 22.13 9.41 8.42
N GLY A 268 20.92 9.98 8.36
CA GLY A 268 19.85 9.50 7.49
C GLY A 268 19.33 8.12 7.92
N THR A 269 19.21 7.89 9.23
CA THR A 269 18.85 6.58 9.78
C THR A 269 17.44 6.61 10.35
N VAL A 270 16.63 5.63 9.95
CA VAL A 270 15.27 5.40 10.43
C VAL A 270 15.22 4.11 11.26
N THR A 271 14.54 4.13 12.41
CA THR A 271 14.22 2.93 13.17
C THR A 271 12.71 2.76 13.20
N VAL A 272 12.24 1.59 12.75
CA VAL A 272 10.81 1.25 12.64
C VAL A 272 10.51 0.03 13.50
N PRO A 273 9.47 0.07 14.35
CA PRO A 273 9.06 -1.07 15.16
C PRO A 273 8.76 -2.34 14.35
N ALA A 274 8.71 -3.48 15.05
CA ALA A 274 8.32 -4.76 14.49
C ALA A 274 6.95 -4.70 13.79
N ARG A 275 6.79 -5.43 12.69
CA ARG A 275 5.52 -5.62 11.97
C ARG A 275 4.78 -4.30 11.71
N THR A 276 5.54 -3.31 11.22
CA THR A 276 5.07 -1.93 11.07
C THR A 276 5.39 -1.39 9.69
N VAL A 277 4.45 -0.65 9.12
CA VAL A 277 4.70 0.25 8.00
C VAL A 277 4.78 1.66 8.52
N ALA A 278 5.89 2.34 8.27
CA ALA A 278 6.09 3.75 8.62
C ALA A 278 6.26 4.59 7.36
N VAL A 279 5.58 5.71 7.32
CA VAL A 279 5.70 6.73 6.27
C VAL A 279 6.26 7.99 6.92
N LEU A 280 7.48 8.38 6.52
CA LEU A 280 8.07 9.64 6.90
C LEU A 280 7.95 10.61 5.73
N VAL A 281 7.64 11.85 6.05
CA VAL A 281 7.53 12.93 5.08
C VAL A 281 8.64 13.93 5.28
N GLU A 282 9.12 14.48 4.18
CA GLU A 282 10.04 15.60 4.14
C GLU A 282 9.29 16.81 3.61
N LYS A 283 9.14 17.84 4.43
CA LYS A 283 8.47 19.07 4.01
C LYS A 283 9.30 19.80 2.98
N GLN A 284 8.61 20.43 2.03
CA GLN A 284 9.27 21.24 1.01
C GLN A 284 10.10 22.34 1.64
N SER A 285 11.34 22.48 1.18
CA SER A 285 12.26 23.53 1.60
C SER A 285 11.92 24.85 0.93
N GLU A 286 12.17 25.97 1.64
CA GLU A 286 11.98 27.33 1.07
C GLU A 286 12.75 27.54 -0.23
N ALA A 287 13.90 26.89 -0.40
CA ALA A 287 14.72 26.97 -1.61
C ALA A 287 13.99 26.40 -2.85
N HIS A 288 13.18 25.35 -2.70
CA HIS A 288 12.40 24.78 -3.78
C HIS A 288 11.14 25.60 -4.10
N HIS A 289 10.52 26.25 -3.11
CA HIS A 289 9.43 27.20 -3.35
C HIS A 289 9.82 28.32 -4.30
N HIS A 290 11.03 28.88 -4.15
CA HIS A 290 11.49 29.97 -5.02
C HIS A 290 11.87 29.51 -6.42
N ALA A 291 12.34 28.29 -6.61
CA ALA A 291 12.68 27.75 -7.93
C ALA A 291 11.44 27.48 -8.80
N ALA A 292 10.33 27.06 -8.20
CA ALA A 292 9.07 26.85 -8.90
C ALA A 292 8.41 28.15 -9.35
N ASP A 293 8.52 29.23 -8.55
CA ASP A 293 7.95 30.54 -8.90
C ASP A 293 8.74 31.28 -10.00
N THR A 294 10.04 31.06 -10.12
CA THR A 294 10.87 31.76 -11.12
C THR A 294 10.79 31.14 -12.52
N SER A 295 10.38 29.87 -12.65
CA SER A 295 10.26 29.21 -13.97
C SER A 295 9.09 29.75 -14.82
N TRP A 296 8.10 30.41 -14.23
CA TRP A 296 6.95 30.98 -14.93
C TRP A 296 7.31 32.28 -15.69
N TRP A 297 8.34 33.03 -15.27
CA TRP A 297 8.70 34.31 -15.83
C TRP A 297 9.70 34.25 -17.00
N GLN A 298 10.33 33.11 -17.22
CA GLN A 298 11.33 32.97 -18.32
C GLN A 298 10.75 32.47 -19.64
N SER A 299 9.48 32.06 -19.70
CA SER A 299 8.85 31.55 -20.94
C SER A 299 7.93 32.54 -21.67
N THR A 300 7.77 33.78 -21.19
CA THR A 300 6.84 34.76 -21.80
C THR A 300 7.50 36.06 -22.32
N SER A 301 8.72 35.96 -22.82
CA SER A 301 9.28 37.05 -23.68
C SER A 301 9.20 36.64 -25.15
N GLY A 302 8.01 36.71 -25.73
CA GLY A 302 7.83 36.57 -27.17
C GLY A 302 6.54 35.88 -27.57
N GLN A 303 5.47 36.57 -27.58
CA GLN A 303 4.32 36.64 -28.50
C GLN A 303 3.01 36.93 -27.77
N SER A 304 2.52 38.12 -27.96
CA SER A 304 1.16 38.55 -27.59
C SER A 304 0.15 37.91 -28.57
N ALA A 305 -0.71 37.00 -28.09
CA ALA A 305 -1.94 36.66 -28.77
C ALA A 305 -3.13 37.01 -27.87
N PRO A 306 -4.17 37.70 -28.39
CA PRO A 306 -5.29 38.15 -27.58
C PRO A 306 -6.23 36.99 -27.25
N TRP A 307 -6.47 36.76 -25.97
CA TRP A 307 -7.47 35.84 -25.45
C TRP A 307 -8.86 36.46 -25.59
N GLN A 308 -9.70 35.93 -26.47
CA GLN A 308 -11.13 36.18 -26.44
C GLN A 308 -11.75 35.32 -25.31
N ALA A 309 -12.43 36.01 -24.40
CA ALA A 309 -13.18 35.37 -23.32
C ALA A 309 -14.38 34.63 -23.89
N ALA A 310 -14.39 33.30 -23.79
CA ALA A 310 -15.57 32.48 -24.02
C ALA A 310 -16.41 32.43 -22.73
N SER A 311 -17.59 33.02 -22.79
CA SER A 311 -18.60 32.96 -21.73
C SER A 311 -19.22 31.56 -21.68
N TRP A 312 -19.08 30.88 -20.54
CA TRP A 312 -19.84 29.66 -20.26
C TRP A 312 -21.22 30.02 -19.71
N GLN A 313 -22.26 29.90 -20.54
CA GLN A 313 -23.64 29.91 -20.06
C GLN A 313 -23.99 28.51 -19.57
N SER A 314 -24.43 28.44 -18.31
CA SER A 314 -24.95 27.24 -17.67
C SER A 314 -26.23 26.75 -18.34
N ALA A 315 -26.23 25.52 -18.84
CA ALA A 315 -27.45 24.79 -19.17
C ALA A 315 -27.84 23.90 -17.99
N ALA A 316 -28.76 24.38 -17.18
CA ALA A 316 -29.49 23.55 -16.21
C ALA A 316 -30.58 22.79 -16.94
N THR A 317 -30.43 21.49 -17.12
CA THR A 317 -31.49 20.60 -17.59
C THR A 317 -32.16 19.94 -16.40
N VAL A 318 -33.40 20.35 -16.16
CA VAL A 318 -34.31 19.77 -15.14
C VAL A 318 -34.76 18.40 -15.65
N CYS A 319 -34.46 17.33 -14.93
CA CYS A 319 -35.12 16.04 -15.10
C CYS A 319 -36.38 15.99 -14.27
N THR A 320 -37.53 15.97 -14.92
CA THR A 320 -38.83 15.60 -14.34
C THR A 320 -39.00 14.07 -14.40
N PRO A 321 -39.55 13.42 -13.36
CA PRO A 321 -39.83 11.99 -13.39
C PRO A 321 -41.16 11.74 -14.11
N ALA A 322 -41.15 10.89 -15.12
CA ALA A 322 -42.36 10.36 -15.76
C ALA A 322 -42.79 9.08 -15.04
N GLY A 323 -44.08 9.04 -14.78
CA GLY A 323 -44.77 8.10 -13.92
C GLY A 323 -44.91 6.68 -14.44
N SER A 324 -45.42 5.88 -13.52
CA SER A 324 -45.92 4.51 -13.59
C SER A 324 -46.77 4.20 -14.86
N LEU A 325 -46.60 2.98 -15.37
CA LEU A 325 -47.75 2.18 -15.83
C LEU A 325 -47.36 0.69 -16.00
N VAL A 326 -48.12 -0.14 -15.26
CA VAL A 326 -48.48 -1.56 -15.39
C VAL A 326 -47.38 -2.57 -15.19
#